data_c3a2a5b6b50addd49283f2ea07406475
#
_entry.id   c3a2a5b6b50addd49283f2ea07406475
#
_cell.length_a   1.000
_cell.length_b   1.000
_cell.length_c   1.000
_cell.angle_alpha   90.00
_cell.angle_beta   90.00
_cell.angle_gamma   90.00
#
_symmetry.space_group_name_H-M   'P 1'
#
loop_
_entity.id
_entity.type
_entity.pdbx_description
1 polymer ?
#
loop_
_entity_poly.entity_id
_entity_poly.type
_entity_poly.pdbx_seq_one_letter_code
_entity_poly.pdbx_strand_id
1 'polypeptide(L)'
;MKLISWNVNGLRACMQKGFAEFFTASDADIFCIQESKLQEGQIDFAPEGYYAYWNYAQKKGYSGTAIFTRKEPLSVHYGIGISQHDTEGRVITLEFPDFYMVTCYTPNSQNELARLSYRMEWEDAFLSYLKGLDRNKPLILCGDLNVAHEEIDLKNPKTNRKNAGFTDEERTKMTALLSAGFTDTFRHFYPDTEGIYSWWSYRFHAREKNAGWRIDYFLTSESLKDKLIDAKIHTDIMGSDHCPVELDIDM
;
A
#
# COMPACT_ATOMS: atom_id res chain seq x y z
N MET A 1 -6.23 15.24 8.50
CA MET A 1 -5.77 14.99 7.10
C MET A 1 -6.46 13.75 6.58
N LYS A 2 -6.78 13.75 5.29
CA LYS A 2 -7.29 12.58 4.55
C LYS A 2 -6.18 12.01 3.66
N LEU A 3 -5.93 10.71 3.78
CA LEU A 3 -4.92 9.99 3.03
C LEU A 3 -5.58 8.84 2.26
N ILE A 4 -5.21 8.69 0.98
CA ILE A 4 -5.71 7.60 0.12
C ILE A 4 -4.52 6.78 -0.36
N SER A 5 -4.71 5.47 -0.44
CA SER A 5 -3.78 4.54 -1.08
C SER A 5 -4.52 3.62 -2.04
N TRP A 6 -4.01 3.44 -3.25
CA TRP A 6 -4.63 2.60 -4.26
C TRP A 6 -3.61 1.89 -5.15
N ASN A 7 -3.59 0.57 -5.14
CA ASN A 7 -2.94 -0.21 -6.18
C ASN A 7 -3.80 -0.13 -7.45
N VAL A 8 -3.29 0.56 -8.46
CA VAL A 8 -4.04 0.84 -9.70
C VAL A 8 -3.86 -0.22 -10.79
N ASN A 9 -2.98 -1.21 -10.56
CA ASN A 9 -2.68 -2.29 -11.50
C ASN A 9 -2.45 -1.80 -12.96
N GLY A 10 -1.73 -0.69 -13.09
CA GLY A 10 -1.46 0.01 -14.34
C GLY A 10 -2.30 1.28 -14.49
N LEU A 11 -1.68 2.43 -14.19
CA LEU A 11 -2.37 3.71 -14.12
C LEU A 11 -3.07 4.08 -15.43
N ARG A 12 -2.46 3.84 -16.60
CA ARG A 12 -3.11 4.17 -17.90
C ARG A 12 -4.45 3.46 -18.09
N ALA A 13 -4.55 2.21 -17.66
CA ALA A 13 -5.80 1.46 -17.75
C ALA A 13 -6.81 1.92 -16.68
N CYS A 14 -6.36 2.25 -15.49
CA CYS A 14 -7.19 2.74 -14.40
C CYS A 14 -7.75 4.14 -14.72
N MET A 15 -6.98 5.01 -15.38
CA MET A 15 -7.43 6.34 -15.86
C MET A 15 -8.65 6.25 -16.76
N GLN A 16 -8.72 5.21 -17.63
CA GLN A 16 -9.87 4.99 -18.50
C GLN A 16 -11.12 4.47 -17.76
N LYS A 17 -11.00 4.19 -16.48
CA LYS A 17 -12.04 3.56 -15.66
C LYS A 17 -12.41 4.39 -14.42
N GLY A 18 -12.16 5.70 -14.45
CA GLY A 18 -12.60 6.62 -13.40
C GLY A 18 -11.56 6.97 -12.35
N PHE A 19 -10.26 6.71 -12.57
CA PHE A 19 -9.20 7.09 -11.61
C PHE A 19 -9.20 8.60 -11.34
N ALA A 20 -9.23 9.44 -12.39
CA ALA A 20 -9.14 10.89 -12.25
C ALA A 20 -10.35 11.47 -11.52
N GLU A 21 -11.53 10.93 -11.78
CA GLU A 21 -12.77 11.30 -11.12
C GLU A 21 -12.72 10.98 -9.63
N PHE A 22 -12.27 9.77 -9.26
CA PHE A 22 -12.11 9.39 -7.86
C PHE A 22 -11.00 10.20 -7.18
N PHE A 23 -9.86 10.39 -7.84
CA PHE A 23 -8.76 11.23 -7.33
C PHE A 23 -9.26 12.61 -6.94
N THR A 24 -10.00 13.29 -7.85
CA THR A 24 -10.55 14.62 -7.63
C THR A 24 -11.61 14.62 -6.53
N ALA A 25 -12.54 13.65 -6.57
CA ALA A 25 -13.65 13.59 -5.62
C ALA A 25 -13.18 13.22 -4.19
N SER A 26 -12.09 12.48 -4.05
CA SER A 26 -11.52 12.11 -2.75
C SER A 26 -11.05 13.33 -1.96
N ASP A 27 -10.61 14.38 -2.67
CA ASP A 27 -10.07 15.62 -2.07
C ASP A 27 -8.99 15.34 -1.01
N ALA A 28 -8.13 14.35 -1.28
CA ALA A 28 -7.14 13.87 -0.33
C ALA A 28 -6.00 14.87 -0.12
N ASP A 29 -5.47 14.96 1.09
CA ASP A 29 -4.24 15.71 1.38
C ASP A 29 -3.02 15.01 0.79
N ILE A 30 -3.01 13.66 0.86
CA ILE A 30 -1.99 12.80 0.26
C ILE A 30 -2.67 11.62 -0.43
N PHE A 31 -2.29 11.36 -1.68
CA PHE A 31 -2.78 10.24 -2.47
C PHE A 31 -1.60 9.40 -2.97
N CYS A 32 -1.56 8.12 -2.59
CA CYS A 32 -0.51 7.19 -2.96
C CYS A 32 -1.03 6.15 -3.95
N ILE A 33 -0.21 5.79 -4.94
CA ILE A 33 -0.52 4.71 -5.86
C ILE A 33 0.60 3.67 -5.90
N GLN A 34 0.23 2.42 -6.12
CA GLN A 34 1.12 1.29 -6.34
C GLN A 34 0.78 0.65 -7.69
N GLU A 35 1.74 -0.06 -8.25
CA GLU A 35 1.65 -0.66 -9.60
C GLU A 35 1.26 0.34 -10.69
N SER A 36 1.92 1.48 -10.73
CA SER A 36 1.72 2.47 -11.81
C SER A 36 2.03 1.87 -13.19
N LYS A 37 3.00 0.94 -13.25
CA LYS A 37 3.50 0.26 -14.49
C LYS A 37 3.94 1.25 -15.56
N LEU A 38 4.42 2.43 -15.14
CA LEU A 38 4.84 3.52 -15.99
C LEU A 38 6.35 3.64 -16.08
N GLN A 39 6.77 4.38 -17.09
CA GLN A 39 8.08 5.01 -17.21
C GLN A 39 7.87 6.51 -17.35
N GLU A 40 8.91 7.29 -17.10
CA GLU A 40 8.87 8.74 -17.22
C GLU A 40 8.32 9.18 -18.59
N GLY A 41 7.44 10.19 -18.60
CA GLY A 41 6.84 10.75 -19.82
C GLY A 41 5.72 9.90 -20.46
N GLN A 42 5.30 8.78 -19.85
CA GLN A 42 4.23 7.94 -20.43
C GLN A 42 2.81 8.38 -20.08
N ILE A 43 2.65 9.32 -19.17
CA ILE A 43 1.36 9.91 -18.80
C ILE A 43 1.56 11.40 -18.51
N ASP A 44 0.57 12.20 -18.91
CA ASP A 44 0.44 13.60 -18.52
C ASP A 44 -0.65 13.70 -17.45
N PHE A 45 -0.27 13.42 -16.20
CA PHE A 45 -1.15 13.53 -15.04
C PHE A 45 -0.47 14.40 -13.99
N ALA A 46 -0.81 15.68 -14.02
CA ALA A 46 -0.32 16.71 -13.11
C ALA A 46 -1.51 17.40 -12.45
N PRO A 47 -2.10 16.79 -11.39
CA PRO A 47 -3.28 17.34 -10.73
C PRO A 47 -2.93 18.68 -10.08
N GLU A 48 -3.79 19.69 -10.32
CA GLU A 48 -3.61 21.04 -9.79
C GLU A 48 -3.58 21.04 -8.26
N GLY A 49 -2.63 21.76 -7.67
CA GLY A 49 -2.46 21.87 -6.22
C GLY A 49 -1.74 20.68 -5.57
N TYR A 50 -1.15 19.80 -6.36
CA TYR A 50 -0.36 18.68 -5.84
C TYR A 50 1.08 18.70 -6.36
N TYR A 51 2.00 18.37 -5.48
CA TYR A 51 3.34 17.90 -5.82
C TYR A 51 3.28 16.40 -6.11
N ALA A 52 3.97 15.93 -7.15
CA ALA A 52 3.95 14.55 -7.59
C ALA A 52 5.36 13.94 -7.57
N TYR A 53 5.48 12.80 -6.91
CA TYR A 53 6.73 12.05 -6.78
C TYR A 53 6.55 10.64 -7.32
N TRP A 54 7.38 10.27 -8.30
CA TRP A 54 7.29 9.00 -9.02
C TRP A 54 8.53 8.15 -8.82
N ASN A 55 8.35 6.88 -8.54
CA ASN A 55 9.42 5.89 -8.49
C ASN A 55 9.13 4.78 -9.50
N TYR A 56 9.88 4.79 -10.60
CA TYR A 56 9.70 3.84 -11.70
C TYR A 56 10.58 2.61 -11.51
N ALA A 57 10.06 1.43 -11.89
CA ALA A 57 10.88 0.24 -11.99
C ALA A 57 11.84 0.34 -13.20
N GLN A 58 13.02 -0.25 -13.10
CA GLN A 58 13.93 -0.39 -14.26
C GLN A 58 13.29 -1.24 -15.37
N LYS A 59 12.52 -2.26 -14.97
CA LYS A 59 11.76 -3.08 -15.91
C LYS A 59 10.50 -2.34 -16.36
N LYS A 60 10.37 -2.08 -17.68
CA LYS A 60 9.23 -1.41 -18.28
C LYS A 60 7.92 -2.19 -18.07
N GLY A 61 6.84 -1.46 -17.78
CA GLY A 61 5.51 -2.04 -17.60
C GLY A 61 5.34 -2.89 -16.33
N TYR A 62 6.16 -2.67 -15.33
CA TYR A 62 6.20 -3.45 -14.09
C TYR A 62 6.29 -2.55 -12.87
N SER A 63 5.63 -2.92 -11.75
CA SER A 63 5.71 -2.24 -10.46
C SER A 63 5.54 -0.71 -10.56
N GLY A 64 6.31 0.06 -9.81
CA GLY A 64 6.28 1.51 -9.79
C GLY A 64 5.27 2.06 -8.80
N THR A 65 5.66 3.12 -8.07
CA THR A 65 4.83 3.80 -7.08
C THR A 65 4.80 5.31 -7.35
N ALA A 66 3.80 6.01 -6.83
CA ALA A 66 3.81 7.46 -6.79
C ALA A 66 3.09 8.00 -5.55
N ILE A 67 3.46 9.22 -5.15
CA ILE A 67 2.77 10.00 -4.12
C ILE A 67 2.42 11.36 -4.70
N PHE A 68 1.17 11.76 -4.52
CA PHE A 68 0.66 13.11 -4.75
C PHE A 68 0.35 13.73 -3.40
N THR A 69 0.86 14.92 -3.13
CA THR A 69 0.68 15.61 -1.85
C THR A 69 0.42 17.11 -2.05
N ARG A 70 -0.48 17.68 -1.25
CA ARG A 70 -0.76 19.12 -1.29
C ARG A 70 0.31 19.98 -0.63
N LYS A 71 1.10 19.39 0.29
CA LYS A 71 2.20 20.08 0.97
C LYS A 71 3.53 19.58 0.42
N GLU A 72 4.43 20.51 0.12
CA GLU A 72 5.80 20.15 -0.27
C GLU A 72 6.53 19.48 0.89
N PRO A 73 7.13 18.28 0.71
CA PRO A 73 7.91 17.63 1.75
C PRO A 73 9.27 18.28 1.94
N LEU A 74 9.87 18.10 3.10
CA LEU A 74 11.24 18.55 3.41
C LEU A 74 12.29 17.77 2.61
N SER A 75 12.04 16.48 2.40
CA SER A 75 12.89 15.61 1.60
C SER A 75 12.10 14.45 0.98
N VAL A 76 12.67 13.83 -0.04
CA VAL A 76 12.12 12.69 -0.77
C VAL A 76 13.18 11.59 -0.85
N HIS A 77 12.81 10.38 -0.48
CA HIS A 77 13.63 9.19 -0.62
C HIS A 77 12.96 8.14 -1.50
N TYR A 78 13.71 7.59 -2.46
CA TYR A 78 13.27 6.50 -3.32
C TYR A 78 13.99 5.21 -2.94
N GLY A 79 13.19 4.15 -2.69
CA GLY A 79 13.70 2.87 -2.21
C GLY A 79 13.96 2.85 -0.71
N ILE A 80 14.74 1.87 -0.27
CA ILE A 80 15.13 1.66 1.14
C ILE A 80 16.64 1.79 1.37
N GLY A 81 17.38 2.26 0.36
CA GLY A 81 18.82 2.44 0.41
C GLY A 81 19.64 1.16 0.17
N ILE A 82 19.01 0.12 -0.37
CA ILE A 82 19.66 -1.16 -0.71
C ILE A 82 19.48 -1.41 -2.21
N SER A 83 20.54 -1.25 -2.98
CA SER A 83 20.49 -1.28 -4.45
C SER A 83 19.83 -2.54 -5.04
N GLN A 84 19.99 -3.70 -4.39
CA GLN A 84 19.34 -4.94 -4.77
C GLN A 84 17.80 -4.86 -4.67
N HIS A 85 17.27 -4.06 -3.74
CA HIS A 85 15.85 -3.92 -3.45
C HIS A 85 15.20 -2.71 -4.13
N ASP A 86 16.01 -1.76 -4.61
CA ASP A 86 15.53 -0.47 -5.11
C ASP A 86 15.34 -0.40 -6.63
N THR A 87 15.51 -1.53 -7.34
CA THR A 87 15.39 -1.59 -8.81
C THR A 87 13.94 -1.65 -9.34
N GLU A 88 12.98 -1.96 -8.47
CA GLU A 88 11.60 -2.22 -8.87
C GLU A 88 10.62 -1.07 -8.54
N GLY A 89 11.12 0.11 -8.07
CA GLY A 89 10.29 1.29 -7.83
C GLY A 89 9.19 1.08 -6.79
N ARG A 90 9.51 0.38 -5.68
CA ARG A 90 8.53 -0.11 -4.70
C ARG A 90 8.23 0.81 -3.55
N VAL A 91 9.14 1.70 -3.20
CA VAL A 91 9.04 2.53 -1.99
C VAL A 91 9.34 3.98 -2.32
N ILE A 92 8.50 4.89 -1.82
CA ILE A 92 8.78 6.33 -1.74
C ILE A 92 8.56 6.75 -0.28
N THR A 93 9.48 7.50 0.26
CA THR A 93 9.34 8.15 1.57
C THR A 93 9.40 9.66 1.40
N LEU A 94 8.36 10.34 1.86
CA LEU A 94 8.32 11.80 1.99
C LEU A 94 8.52 12.17 3.45
N GLU A 95 9.43 13.11 3.71
CA GLU A 95 9.63 13.67 5.04
C GLU A 95 8.82 14.96 5.20
N PHE A 96 7.97 15.02 6.19
CA PHE A 96 7.29 16.23 6.65
C PHE A 96 7.86 16.69 8.01
N PRO A 97 7.55 17.90 8.49
CA PRO A 97 8.07 18.38 9.77
C PRO A 97 7.81 17.41 10.93
N ASP A 98 6.62 16.83 11.01
CA ASP A 98 6.15 16.06 12.16
C ASP A 98 6.05 14.54 11.92
N PHE A 99 6.16 14.06 10.67
CA PHE A 99 6.03 12.64 10.33
C PHE A 99 6.72 12.29 8.99
N TYR A 100 6.91 11.00 8.75
CA TYR A 100 7.22 10.44 7.43
C TYR A 100 5.98 9.82 6.80
N MET A 101 5.77 10.07 5.51
CA MET A 101 4.80 9.34 4.68
C MET A 101 5.54 8.33 3.81
N VAL A 102 5.23 7.06 3.96
CA VAL A 102 5.83 5.96 3.20
C VAL A 102 4.76 5.26 2.38
N THR A 103 4.93 5.18 1.06
CA THR A 103 4.14 4.26 0.24
C THR A 103 4.98 3.05 -0.14
N CYS A 104 4.35 1.89 -0.14
CA CYS A 104 5.02 0.62 -0.42
C CYS A 104 4.19 -0.28 -1.33
N TYR A 105 4.88 -0.94 -2.26
CA TYR A 105 4.40 -2.09 -3.00
C TYR A 105 5.30 -3.28 -2.70
N THR A 106 4.91 -4.10 -1.73
CA THR A 106 5.69 -5.26 -1.28
C THR A 106 5.84 -6.29 -2.41
N PRO A 107 7.01 -6.90 -2.61
CA PRO A 107 7.17 -7.96 -3.61
C PRO A 107 6.18 -9.09 -3.40
N ASN A 108 5.48 -9.51 -4.45
CA ASN A 108 4.62 -10.69 -4.42
C ASN A 108 5.49 -11.97 -4.49
N SER A 109 5.13 -13.00 -3.71
CA SER A 109 5.84 -14.29 -3.70
C SER A 109 5.66 -15.11 -4.99
N GLN A 110 4.72 -14.71 -5.85
CA GLN A 110 4.38 -15.30 -7.15
C GLN A 110 3.83 -16.74 -7.07
N ASN A 111 3.43 -17.27 -8.24
CA ASN A 111 2.95 -18.65 -8.32
C ASN A 111 4.02 -19.62 -7.82
N GLU A 112 3.57 -20.68 -7.17
CA GLU A 112 4.47 -21.72 -6.60
C GLU A 112 5.51 -21.15 -5.62
N LEU A 113 5.28 -19.93 -5.10
CA LEU A 113 6.15 -19.24 -4.15
C LEU A 113 7.57 -18.99 -4.68
N ALA A 114 7.70 -18.82 -6.01
CA ALA A 114 8.98 -18.69 -6.70
C ALA A 114 9.86 -17.54 -6.18
N ARG A 115 9.26 -16.50 -5.57
CA ARG A 115 9.98 -15.36 -4.98
C ARG A 115 9.86 -15.27 -3.45
N LEU A 116 9.37 -16.31 -2.76
CA LEU A 116 9.14 -16.23 -1.31
C LEU A 116 10.44 -15.91 -0.55
N SER A 117 11.55 -16.59 -0.85
CA SER A 117 12.84 -16.32 -0.18
C SER A 117 13.29 -14.87 -0.34
N TYR A 118 13.22 -14.34 -1.57
CA TYR A 118 13.53 -12.94 -1.82
C TYR A 118 12.62 -11.98 -1.05
N ARG A 119 11.33 -12.28 -1.00
CA ARG A 119 10.36 -11.48 -0.26
C ARG A 119 10.68 -11.47 1.24
N MET A 120 11.07 -12.60 1.82
CA MET A 120 11.43 -12.67 3.24
C MET A 120 12.65 -11.78 3.56
N GLU A 121 13.68 -11.79 2.72
CA GLU A 121 14.85 -10.91 2.84
C GLU A 121 14.46 -9.43 2.69
N TRP A 122 13.62 -9.14 1.69
CA TRP A 122 13.13 -7.78 1.43
C TRP A 122 12.33 -7.23 2.62
N GLU A 123 11.45 -8.01 3.21
CA GLU A 123 10.63 -7.60 4.36
C GLU A 123 11.48 -7.36 5.63
N ASP A 124 12.55 -8.14 5.86
CA ASP A 124 13.49 -7.88 6.95
C ASP A 124 14.23 -6.54 6.77
N ALA A 125 14.67 -6.28 5.54
CA ALA A 125 15.31 -5.03 5.19
C ALA A 125 14.34 -3.83 5.32
N PHE A 126 13.10 -4.00 4.86
CA PHE A 126 12.06 -2.99 4.93
C PHE A 126 11.66 -2.67 6.38
N LEU A 127 11.49 -3.68 7.21
CA LEU A 127 11.25 -3.48 8.66
C LEU A 127 12.39 -2.71 9.32
N SER A 128 13.64 -3.04 9.01
CA SER A 128 14.81 -2.33 9.51
C SER A 128 14.82 -0.87 9.08
N TYR A 129 14.45 -0.59 7.83
CA TYR A 129 14.31 0.76 7.28
C TYR A 129 13.23 1.56 8.02
N LEU A 130 12.02 1.00 8.17
CA LEU A 130 10.91 1.67 8.90
C LEU A 130 11.27 1.97 10.35
N LYS A 131 11.90 1.04 11.06
CA LYS A 131 12.38 1.26 12.42
C LYS A 131 13.46 2.36 12.50
N GLY A 132 14.26 2.49 11.45
CA GLY A 132 15.22 3.59 11.33
C GLY A 132 14.55 4.96 11.26
N LEU A 133 13.47 5.06 10.46
CA LEU A 133 12.66 6.28 10.35
C LEU A 133 11.95 6.60 11.67
N ASP A 134 11.27 5.62 12.25
CA ASP A 134 10.44 5.78 13.45
C ASP A 134 11.21 6.23 14.69
N ARG A 135 12.52 5.96 14.76
CA ARG A 135 13.40 6.49 15.81
C ARG A 135 13.56 8.02 15.76
N ASN A 136 13.38 8.63 14.59
CA ASN A 136 13.56 10.06 14.39
C ASN A 136 12.24 10.81 14.50
N LYS A 137 11.21 10.35 13.83
CA LYS A 137 9.83 10.86 13.90
C LYS A 137 8.84 9.78 13.46
N PRO A 138 7.59 9.85 13.94
CA PRO A 138 6.58 8.84 13.59
C PRO A 138 6.36 8.76 12.08
N LEU A 139 5.86 7.62 11.62
CA LEU A 139 5.56 7.41 10.21
C LEU A 139 4.13 6.89 9.99
N ILE A 140 3.64 7.18 8.80
CA ILE A 140 2.44 6.60 8.20
C ILE A 140 2.90 5.79 7.00
N LEU A 141 2.66 4.49 7.02
CA LEU A 141 2.92 3.56 5.92
C LEU A 141 1.61 3.21 5.24
N CYS A 142 1.57 3.26 3.92
CA CYS A 142 0.44 2.73 3.15
C CYS A 142 0.90 1.91 1.95
N GLY A 143 -0.01 1.13 1.42
CA GLY A 143 0.15 0.45 0.15
C GLY A 143 -0.30 -0.99 0.14
N ASP A 144 0.01 -1.65 -0.97
CA ASP A 144 -0.21 -3.07 -1.16
C ASP A 144 0.94 -3.85 -0.51
N LEU A 145 0.66 -4.43 0.65
CA LEU A 145 1.63 -5.26 1.38
C LEU A 145 1.63 -6.72 0.92
N ASN A 146 0.79 -7.07 -0.06
CA ASN A 146 0.71 -8.41 -0.65
C ASN A 146 0.56 -9.54 0.39
N VAL A 147 -0.13 -9.27 1.50
CA VAL A 147 -0.40 -10.25 2.56
C VAL A 147 -1.76 -9.98 3.22
N ALA A 148 -2.59 -11.00 3.34
CA ALA A 148 -3.70 -11.03 4.29
C ALA A 148 -3.13 -11.51 5.63
N HIS A 149 -3.23 -10.70 6.69
CA HIS A 149 -2.56 -11.01 7.95
C HIS A 149 -3.25 -12.16 8.69
N GLU A 150 -4.54 -12.02 8.95
CA GLU A 150 -5.31 -12.99 9.72
C GLU A 150 -6.36 -13.72 8.87
N GLU A 151 -6.95 -14.80 9.40
CA GLU A 151 -7.97 -15.57 8.69
C GLU A 151 -9.22 -14.71 8.35
N ILE A 152 -9.50 -13.68 9.13
CA ILE A 152 -10.57 -12.72 8.87
C ILE A 152 -10.30 -11.82 7.65
N ASP A 153 -9.05 -11.72 7.21
CA ASP A 153 -8.61 -10.83 6.12
C ASP A 153 -8.79 -11.43 4.72
N LEU A 154 -9.31 -12.66 4.62
CA LEU A 154 -9.61 -13.25 3.31
C LEU A 154 -10.78 -14.23 3.38
N LYS A 155 -11.46 -14.42 2.23
CA LYS A 155 -12.70 -15.22 2.15
C LYS A 155 -12.49 -16.71 2.44
N ASN A 156 -11.40 -17.31 2.00
CA ASN A 156 -11.19 -18.76 2.04
C ASN A 156 -9.81 -19.11 2.68
N PRO A 157 -9.59 -18.86 3.98
CA PRO A 157 -8.27 -18.99 4.59
C PRO A 157 -7.72 -20.43 4.52
N LYS A 158 -8.55 -21.44 4.77
CA LYS A 158 -8.10 -22.85 4.81
C LYS A 158 -7.50 -23.33 3.49
N THR A 159 -8.05 -22.90 2.36
CA THR A 159 -7.57 -23.33 1.03
C THR A 159 -6.41 -22.49 0.51
N ASN A 160 -6.14 -21.33 1.13
CA ASN A 160 -5.13 -20.38 0.67
C ASN A 160 -3.86 -20.38 1.51
N ARG A 161 -3.76 -21.17 2.56
CA ARG A 161 -2.64 -21.16 3.52
C ARG A 161 -1.25 -21.44 2.92
N LYS A 162 -1.20 -21.98 1.70
CA LYS A 162 0.04 -22.23 0.96
C LYS A 162 0.16 -21.37 -0.31
N ASN A 163 -0.71 -20.40 -0.47
CA ASN A 163 -0.70 -19.51 -1.62
C ASN A 163 0.03 -18.20 -1.28
N ALA A 164 0.63 -17.58 -2.30
CA ALA A 164 1.25 -16.26 -2.16
C ALA A 164 0.25 -15.26 -1.57
N GLY A 165 0.69 -14.49 -0.57
CA GLY A 165 -0.13 -13.53 0.16
C GLY A 165 -0.82 -14.10 1.42
N PHE A 166 -0.71 -15.43 1.69
CA PHE A 166 -1.26 -16.02 2.93
C PHE A 166 -0.44 -17.20 3.45
N THR A 167 0.82 -17.30 3.12
CA THR A 167 1.73 -18.29 3.72
C THR A 167 2.02 -17.93 5.17
N ASP A 168 2.39 -18.92 5.97
CA ASP A 168 2.75 -18.71 7.38
C ASP A 168 3.97 -17.78 7.49
N GLU A 169 4.92 -17.83 6.54
CA GLU A 169 6.09 -16.96 6.46
C GLU A 169 5.69 -15.49 6.24
N GLU A 170 4.84 -15.21 5.26
CA GLU A 170 4.37 -13.85 4.94
C GLU A 170 3.57 -13.25 6.10
N ARG A 171 2.67 -14.03 6.70
CA ARG A 171 1.89 -13.63 7.88
C ARG A 171 2.78 -13.36 9.10
N THR A 172 3.81 -14.18 9.29
CA THR A 172 4.79 -13.97 10.38
C THR A 172 5.54 -12.65 10.21
N LYS A 173 5.90 -12.28 8.98
CA LYS A 173 6.52 -10.97 8.70
C LYS A 173 5.57 -9.80 9.01
N MET A 174 4.30 -9.93 8.64
CA MET A 174 3.30 -8.91 9.01
C MET A 174 3.13 -8.81 10.53
N THR A 175 3.09 -9.92 11.24
CA THR A 175 3.06 -9.95 12.71
C THR A 175 4.30 -9.28 13.30
N ALA A 176 5.50 -9.54 12.74
CA ALA A 176 6.74 -8.89 13.18
C ALA A 176 6.72 -7.37 12.94
N LEU A 177 6.16 -6.92 11.80
CA LEU A 177 5.98 -5.50 11.50
C LEU A 177 5.07 -4.83 12.54
N LEU A 178 3.89 -5.38 12.80
CA LEU A 178 2.97 -4.83 13.79
C LEU A 178 3.58 -4.86 15.21
N SER A 179 4.24 -5.96 15.58
CA SER A 179 4.91 -6.08 16.90
C SER A 179 6.09 -5.13 17.08
N ALA A 180 6.60 -4.54 16.01
CA ALA A 180 7.67 -3.55 16.06
C ALA A 180 7.21 -2.14 16.43
N GLY A 181 5.92 -1.94 16.71
CA GLY A 181 5.34 -0.66 17.14
C GLY A 181 4.49 0.03 16.07
N PHE A 182 3.90 -0.76 15.16
CA PHE A 182 2.99 -0.24 14.14
C PHE A 182 1.56 -0.75 14.35
N THR A 183 0.58 0.13 14.13
CA THR A 183 -0.85 -0.14 14.28
C THR A 183 -1.49 -0.32 12.90
N ASP A 184 -2.17 -1.45 12.67
CA ASP A 184 -3.12 -1.61 11.55
C ASP A 184 -4.35 -0.75 11.81
N THR A 185 -4.48 0.34 11.07
CA THR A 185 -5.50 1.36 11.32
C THR A 185 -6.91 0.84 11.09
N PHE A 186 -7.11 -0.02 10.09
CA PHE A 186 -8.43 -0.62 9.84
C PHE A 186 -8.82 -1.57 10.98
N ARG A 187 -7.92 -2.45 11.42
CA ARG A 187 -8.20 -3.37 12.54
C ARG A 187 -8.27 -2.66 13.90
N HIS A 188 -7.67 -1.47 14.02
CA HIS A 188 -7.85 -0.62 15.20
C HIS A 188 -9.31 -0.20 15.39
N PHE A 189 -10.00 0.24 14.31
CA PHE A 189 -11.40 0.66 14.37
C PHE A 189 -12.39 -0.50 14.22
N TYR A 190 -12.04 -1.50 13.42
CA TYR A 190 -12.91 -2.59 12.99
C TYR A 190 -12.27 -3.97 13.24
N PRO A 191 -11.97 -4.31 14.52
CA PRO A 191 -11.20 -5.52 14.86
C PRO A 191 -11.86 -6.81 14.39
N ASP A 192 -13.21 -6.88 14.49
CA ASP A 192 -13.99 -8.09 14.24
C ASP A 192 -14.83 -8.02 12.95
N THR A 193 -14.64 -6.98 12.12
CA THR A 193 -15.44 -6.82 10.90
C THR A 193 -14.95 -7.76 9.80
N GLU A 194 -15.81 -8.71 9.43
CA GLU A 194 -15.56 -9.69 8.37
C GLU A 194 -16.05 -9.20 7.00
N GLY A 195 -15.50 -9.79 5.94
CA GLY A 195 -15.99 -9.62 4.57
C GLY A 195 -15.66 -8.29 3.93
N ILE A 196 -14.79 -7.50 4.54
CA ILE A 196 -14.28 -6.26 3.95
C ILE A 196 -12.87 -6.52 3.43
N TYR A 197 -12.73 -6.42 2.10
CA TYR A 197 -11.50 -6.72 1.38
C TYR A 197 -11.08 -5.57 0.50
N SER A 198 -9.82 -5.56 0.07
CA SER A 198 -9.26 -4.53 -0.79
C SER A 198 -8.87 -5.04 -2.17
N TRP A 199 -8.77 -6.36 -2.35
CA TRP A 199 -8.39 -7.00 -3.61
C TRP A 199 -9.26 -8.21 -3.93
N TRP A 200 -9.54 -8.41 -5.25
CA TRP A 200 -10.27 -9.56 -5.79
C TRP A 200 -9.63 -9.99 -7.12
N SER A 201 -9.38 -11.28 -7.25
CA SER A 201 -8.92 -11.81 -8.54
C SER A 201 -9.91 -11.48 -9.67
N TYR A 202 -9.40 -11.14 -10.85
CA TYR A 202 -10.26 -11.02 -12.05
C TYR A 202 -10.92 -12.34 -12.47
N ARG A 203 -10.45 -13.46 -11.92
CA ARG A 203 -10.97 -14.79 -12.27
C ARG A 203 -12.22 -15.13 -11.46
N PHE A 204 -13.11 -15.94 -12.05
CA PHE A 204 -14.25 -16.58 -11.38
C PHE A 204 -15.27 -15.60 -10.78
N HIS A 205 -15.37 -14.38 -11.28
CA HIS A 205 -16.26 -13.34 -10.74
C HIS A 205 -16.03 -13.10 -9.23
N ALA A 206 -14.76 -13.08 -8.82
CA ALA A 206 -14.40 -13.05 -7.41
C ALA A 206 -14.95 -11.80 -6.69
N ARG A 207 -14.93 -10.62 -7.33
CA ARG A 207 -15.45 -9.39 -6.73
C ARG A 207 -16.96 -9.41 -6.54
N GLU A 208 -17.71 -9.91 -7.52
CA GLU A 208 -19.18 -10.07 -7.43
C GLU A 208 -19.58 -11.02 -6.29
N LYS A 209 -18.78 -12.07 -6.06
CA LYS A 209 -18.98 -13.06 -4.99
C LYS A 209 -18.37 -12.65 -3.66
N ASN A 210 -17.73 -11.49 -3.61
CA ASN A 210 -16.92 -11.02 -2.50
C ASN A 210 -15.90 -12.07 -2.01
N ALA A 211 -15.26 -12.78 -2.95
CA ALA A 211 -14.17 -13.72 -2.65
C ALA A 211 -12.83 -12.95 -2.71
N GLY A 212 -12.65 -12.04 -1.77
CA GLY A 212 -11.56 -11.09 -1.73
C GLY A 212 -10.56 -11.33 -0.60
N TRP A 213 -9.52 -10.48 -0.61
CA TRP A 213 -8.44 -10.42 0.36
C TRP A 213 -8.20 -8.97 0.77
N ARG A 214 -7.92 -8.71 2.04
CA ARG A 214 -7.46 -7.41 2.52
C ARG A 214 -5.94 -7.43 2.54
N ILE A 215 -5.32 -6.82 1.55
CA ILE A 215 -3.86 -6.79 1.35
C ILE A 215 -3.30 -5.38 1.19
N ASP A 216 -4.17 -4.38 1.11
CA ASP A 216 -3.84 -2.96 1.12
C ASP A 216 -4.09 -2.39 2.52
N TYR A 217 -3.13 -1.63 3.02
CA TYR A 217 -3.11 -1.18 4.40
C TYR A 217 -2.77 0.31 4.54
N PHE A 218 -3.23 0.89 5.65
CA PHE A 218 -2.56 1.97 6.34
C PHE A 218 -2.08 1.46 7.69
N LEU A 219 -0.78 1.59 7.93
CA LEU A 219 -0.15 1.34 9.23
C LEU A 219 0.43 2.65 9.75
N THR A 220 0.36 2.89 11.06
CA THR A 220 0.96 4.06 11.67
C THR A 220 1.87 3.66 12.82
N SER A 221 2.88 4.47 13.11
CA SER A 221 3.60 4.37 14.38
C SER A 221 2.61 4.38 15.54
N GLU A 222 2.84 3.58 16.56
CA GLU A 222 1.98 3.50 17.76
C GLU A 222 1.79 4.87 18.43
N SER A 223 2.79 5.75 18.34
CA SER A 223 2.71 7.13 18.86
C SER A 223 1.67 8.03 18.16
N LEU A 224 1.17 7.61 16.99
CA LEU A 224 0.09 8.31 16.26
C LEU A 224 -1.30 7.76 16.57
N LYS A 225 -1.42 6.72 17.38
CA LYS A 225 -2.67 5.99 17.60
C LYS A 225 -3.81 6.88 18.10
N ASP A 226 -3.53 7.79 19.02
CA ASP A 226 -4.51 8.73 19.58
C ASP A 226 -4.94 9.82 18.58
N LYS A 227 -4.25 9.94 17.45
CA LYS A 227 -4.57 10.88 16.36
C LYS A 227 -5.42 10.25 15.25
N LEU A 228 -5.63 8.94 15.28
CA LEU A 228 -6.47 8.25 14.29
C LEU A 228 -7.94 8.67 14.46
N ILE A 229 -8.60 8.98 13.35
CA ILE A 229 -9.99 9.40 13.31
C ILE A 229 -10.87 8.29 12.73
N ASP A 230 -10.49 7.74 11.56
CA ASP A 230 -11.21 6.65 10.90
C ASP A 230 -10.32 5.98 9.84
N ALA A 231 -10.66 4.75 9.45
CA ALA A 231 -10.04 4.03 8.35
C ALA A 231 -11.12 3.35 7.50
N LYS A 232 -11.04 3.52 6.16
CA LYS A 232 -12.07 3.02 5.23
C LYS A 232 -11.45 2.19 4.12
N ILE A 233 -12.24 1.26 3.59
CA ILE A 233 -11.94 0.49 2.39
C ILE A 233 -13.09 0.74 1.41
N HIS A 234 -12.80 1.38 0.28
CA HIS A 234 -13.81 1.82 -0.71
C HIS A 234 -14.16 0.69 -1.69
N THR A 235 -14.84 -0.34 -1.18
CA THR A 235 -15.14 -1.57 -1.93
C THR A 235 -15.99 -1.37 -3.19
N ASP A 236 -16.72 -0.25 -3.26
CA ASP A 236 -17.57 0.17 -4.38
C ASP A 236 -16.79 0.85 -5.54
N ILE A 237 -15.57 1.32 -5.27
CA ILE A 237 -14.75 1.99 -6.27
C ILE A 237 -14.12 0.95 -7.20
N MET A 238 -14.42 1.11 -8.49
CA MET A 238 -13.93 0.24 -9.57
C MET A 238 -12.74 0.88 -10.30
N GLY A 239 -12.09 0.14 -11.20
CA GLY A 239 -10.97 0.64 -12.02
C GLY A 239 -9.74 -0.26 -11.98
N SER A 240 -9.53 -0.93 -10.86
CA SER A 240 -8.48 -1.92 -10.63
C SER A 240 -9.07 -3.19 -10.04
N ASP A 241 -8.30 -4.26 -9.92
CA ASP A 241 -8.61 -5.43 -9.09
C ASP A 241 -8.45 -5.16 -7.59
N HIS A 242 -7.82 -4.04 -7.23
CA HIS A 242 -7.87 -3.46 -5.91
C HIS A 242 -8.88 -2.33 -5.83
N CYS A 243 -9.35 -2.00 -4.63
CA CYS A 243 -10.06 -0.76 -4.34
C CYS A 243 -9.20 0.16 -3.47
N PRO A 244 -9.50 1.48 -3.45
CA PRO A 244 -8.78 2.42 -2.58
C PRO A 244 -9.00 2.10 -1.11
N VAL A 245 -7.98 2.37 -0.30
CA VAL A 245 -8.07 2.44 1.16
C VAL A 245 -7.81 3.87 1.63
N GLU A 246 -8.46 4.27 2.73
CA GLU A 246 -8.43 5.64 3.26
C GLU A 246 -8.07 5.63 4.74
N LEU A 247 -7.30 6.63 5.14
CA LEU A 247 -7.03 6.97 6.54
C LEU A 247 -7.37 8.43 6.78
N ASP A 248 -8.20 8.69 7.78
CA ASP A 248 -8.43 10.00 8.36
C ASP A 248 -7.63 10.13 9.66
N ILE A 249 -6.76 11.14 9.76
CA ILE A 249 -5.87 11.36 10.90
C ILE A 249 -5.72 12.85 11.23
N ASP A 250 -5.60 13.18 12.51
CA ASP A 250 -5.41 14.53 13.02
C ASP A 250 -3.90 14.87 13.10
N MET A 251 -3.38 15.55 12.05
CA MET A 251 -1.98 15.94 11.92
C MET A 251 -1.84 17.41 11.54
#